data_af0e12bc410fe95523435c88dfe9cfca
#
_entry.id   af0e12bc410fe95523435c88dfe9cfca
#
_cell.length_a   1.000
_cell.length_b   1.000
_cell.length_c   1.000
_cell.angle_alpha   90.00
_cell.angle_beta   90.00
_cell.angle_gamma   90.00
#
_symmetry.space_group_name_H-M   'P 1'
#
loop_
_entity.id
_entity.type
_entity.pdbx_description
1 polymer ?
#
loop_
_entity_poly.entity_id
_entity_poly.type
_entity_poly.pdbx_seq_one_letter_code
_entity_poly.pdbx_strand_id
1 'polypeptide(L)'
;MKIAFAALALGAFAITASSSTSATADEPFEGRVVAEAKLDAAGKKATIVLKGKDASTYINKDYPAKCSVSIAEGGKLEKAELKKEDGKYEDAGKEGKAKSLTFTVGADKSITGECKIVACSDSSCSSPFKVTFKSN
;
A
#
# COMPACT_ATOMS: atom_id res chain seq x y z
N MET A 1 -59.61 -5.68 -51.19
CA MET A 1 -58.59 -5.81 -51.23
C MET A 1 -57.76 -4.93 -50.63
N LYS A 2 -57.07 -4.97 -49.91
CA LYS A 2 -56.24 -4.41 -49.47
C LYS A 2 -55.67 -4.51 -48.40
N ILE A 3 -54.81 -4.57 -48.10
CA ILE A 3 -53.87 -5.01 -47.33
C ILE A 3 -53.42 -4.09 -46.37
N ALA A 4 -53.50 -4.33 -45.22
CA ALA A 4 -52.93 -3.61 -44.17
C ALA A 4 -51.60 -4.12 -43.83
N PHE A 5 -50.67 -3.32 -43.90
CA PHE A 5 -49.41 -3.68 -43.43
C PHE A 5 -49.20 -3.17 -42.09
N ALA A 6 -49.02 -3.99 -41.26
CA ALA A 6 -48.61 -3.66 -39.96
C ALA A 6 -47.14 -3.34 -39.99
N ALA A 7 -46.83 -2.19 -39.69
CA ALA A 7 -45.47 -1.82 -39.55
C ALA A 7 -44.99 -2.34 -38.22
N LEU A 8 -44.05 -3.13 -38.30
CA LEU A 8 -43.38 -3.56 -37.13
C LEU A 8 -42.44 -2.52 -36.69
N ALA A 9 -42.73 -1.98 -35.63
CA ALA A 9 -41.74 -1.15 -34.97
C ALA A 9 -40.83 -2.04 -34.20
N LEU A 10 -39.68 -2.14 -34.66
CA LEU A 10 -38.69 -2.78 -33.89
C LEU A 10 -38.14 -1.83 -32.89
N GLY A 11 -38.50 -2.02 -31.75
CA GLY A 11 -37.91 -1.30 -30.69
C GLY A 11 -36.48 -1.77 -30.49
N ALA A 12 -35.63 -0.92 -30.80
CA ALA A 12 -34.25 -1.20 -30.51
C ALA A 12 -34.02 -1.00 -29.02
N PHE A 13 -33.67 -2.03 -28.40
CA PHE A 13 -33.34 -1.90 -27.05
C PHE A 13 -31.90 -1.65 -26.94
N ALA A 14 -31.58 -0.50 -26.74
CA ALA A 14 -30.22 -0.23 -26.37
C ALA A 14 -30.11 -0.52 -24.91
N ILE A 15 -29.60 -1.58 -24.65
CA ILE A 15 -29.25 -1.86 -23.32
C ILE A 15 -27.93 -1.26 -23.08
N THR A 16 -27.96 -0.18 -22.53
CA THR A 16 -26.71 0.33 -22.07
C THR A 16 -26.48 -0.38 -20.79
N ALA A 17 -25.71 -1.27 -20.87
CA ALA A 17 -25.19 -1.78 -19.68
C ALA A 17 -24.25 -0.76 -19.15
N SER A 18 -24.69 -0.07 -18.30
CA SER A 18 -23.78 0.76 -17.64
C SER A 18 -23.09 -0.10 -16.68
N SER A 19 -22.02 -0.47 -16.98
CA SER A 19 -21.21 -0.97 -16.03
C SER A 19 -20.79 0.15 -15.22
N SER A 20 -21.31 0.23 -14.26
CA SER A 20 -20.81 1.08 -13.38
C SER A 20 -19.72 0.51 -12.75
N THR A 21 -18.73 0.71 -13.19
CA THR A 21 -17.74 0.46 -12.48
C THR A 21 -17.45 1.46 -11.62
N SER A 22 -18.01 1.56 -10.86
CA SER A 22 -17.67 2.14 -9.83
C SER A 22 -16.50 2.05 -9.37
N ALA A 23 -15.87 1.52 -9.87
CA ALA A 23 -14.83 1.46 -9.55
C ALA A 23 -14.22 2.48 -9.20
N THR A 24 -14.49 2.86 -9.02
CA THR A 24 -14.05 3.62 -8.42
C THR A 24 -12.87 3.81 -8.33
N ALA A 25 -12.70 4.29 -8.67
CA ALA A 25 -11.93 5.14 -8.47
C ALA A 25 -10.97 5.06 -7.46
N ASP A 26 -11.00 4.23 -6.76
CA ASP A 26 -10.06 4.15 -5.78
C ASP A 26 -8.82 3.64 -6.39
N GLU A 27 -7.91 4.49 -6.59
CA GLU A 27 -6.60 4.04 -6.88
C GLU A 27 -6.27 3.06 -5.83
N PRO A 28 -5.71 1.95 -6.17
CA PRO A 28 -5.32 0.95 -5.19
C PRO A 28 -4.41 1.63 -4.18
N PHE A 29 -4.67 1.45 -2.95
CA PHE A 29 -3.84 1.99 -1.88
C PHE A 29 -2.37 1.61 -2.07
N GLU A 30 -2.11 0.52 -2.78
CA GLU A 30 -0.75 0.11 -3.07
C GLU A 30 0.05 1.22 -3.74
N GLY A 31 -0.58 1.99 -4.61
CA GLY A 31 0.11 3.10 -5.26
C GLY A 31 0.23 4.34 -4.40
N ARG A 32 -0.38 4.35 -3.23
CA ARG A 32 -0.38 5.52 -2.36
C ARG A 32 0.57 5.43 -1.18
N VAL A 33 1.28 4.35 -1.05
CA VAL A 33 2.24 4.16 0.03
C VAL A 33 3.62 3.93 -0.54
N VAL A 34 4.61 4.57 0.04
CA VAL A 34 6.00 4.36 -0.35
C VAL A 34 6.80 3.85 0.83
N ALA A 35 7.77 3.03 0.54
CA ALA A 35 8.72 2.57 1.53
C ALA A 35 10.09 3.07 1.10
N GLU A 36 10.75 3.81 1.98
CA GLU A 36 12.08 4.32 1.71
C GLU A 36 13.03 3.66 2.68
N ALA A 37 14.15 3.17 2.20
CA ALA A 37 15.17 2.59 3.04
C ALA A 37 16.49 3.33 2.87
N LYS A 38 17.14 3.62 3.97
CA LYS A 38 18.44 4.28 3.97
C LYS A 38 19.43 3.49 4.79
N LEU A 39 20.60 3.32 4.27
CA LEU A 39 21.67 2.65 4.97
C LEU A 39 22.67 3.66 5.52
N ASP A 40 22.95 3.58 6.79
CA ASP A 40 24.05 4.31 7.40
C ASP A 40 25.14 3.28 7.65
N ALA A 41 26.05 3.14 6.70
CA ALA A 41 27.10 2.15 6.79
C ALA A 41 28.04 2.41 7.94
N ALA A 42 28.29 3.66 8.28
CA ALA A 42 29.18 4.01 9.38
C ALA A 42 28.57 3.61 10.73
N GLY A 43 27.28 3.80 10.88
CA GLY A 43 26.57 3.41 12.09
C GLY A 43 26.08 1.98 12.08
N LYS A 44 26.28 1.27 10.97
CA LYS A 44 25.81 -0.11 10.78
C LYS A 44 24.32 -0.25 11.07
N LYS A 45 23.53 0.68 10.57
CA LYS A 45 22.10 0.69 10.74
C LYS A 45 21.39 1.01 9.43
N ALA A 46 20.23 0.44 9.25
CA ALA A 46 19.36 0.78 8.14
C ALA A 46 18.03 1.24 8.71
N THR A 47 17.44 2.23 8.08
CA THR A 47 16.16 2.78 8.48
C THR A 47 15.18 2.59 7.33
N ILE A 48 14.01 2.05 7.63
CA ILE A 48 12.94 1.81 6.67
C ILE A 48 11.75 2.65 7.09
N VAL A 49 11.28 3.53 6.21
CA VAL A 49 10.14 4.39 6.50
C VAL A 49 9.03 4.10 5.52
N LEU A 50 7.86 3.76 6.06
CA LEU A 50 6.66 3.56 5.27
C LEU A 50 5.75 4.75 5.52
N LYS A 51 5.29 5.38 4.48
CA LYS A 51 4.42 6.55 4.60
C LYS A 51 3.50 6.69 3.40
N GLY A 52 2.42 7.41 3.57
CA GLY A 52 1.56 7.75 2.45
C GLY A 52 2.23 8.76 1.54
N LYS A 53 1.94 8.72 0.27
CA LYS A 53 2.47 9.68 -0.69
C LYS A 53 1.85 11.06 -0.49
N ASP A 54 0.67 11.10 0.08
CA ASP A 54 -0.02 12.37 0.31
C ASP A 54 -0.56 12.42 1.73
N ALA A 55 -1.06 13.58 2.13
CA ALA A 55 -1.52 13.80 3.49
C ALA A 55 -2.83 13.07 3.83
N SER A 56 -3.49 12.50 2.85
CA SER A 56 -4.74 11.79 3.08
C SER A 56 -4.60 10.27 3.13
N THR A 57 -3.38 9.78 3.05
CA THR A 57 -3.11 8.34 3.13
C THR A 57 -2.32 8.05 4.40
N TYR A 58 -2.82 7.11 5.18
CA TYR A 58 -2.26 6.78 6.48
C TYR A 58 -1.89 5.30 6.55
N ILE A 59 -1.03 4.97 7.50
CA ILE A 59 -0.72 3.56 7.80
C ILE A 59 -1.63 3.14 8.95
N ASN A 60 -2.25 1.97 8.82
CA ASN A 60 -3.13 1.45 9.88
C ASN A 60 -2.29 0.97 11.06
N LYS A 61 -2.53 1.53 12.23
CA LYS A 61 -1.78 1.16 13.44
C LYS A 61 -2.27 -0.13 14.08
N ASP A 62 -3.50 -0.53 13.79
CA ASP A 62 -4.06 -1.73 14.41
C ASP A 62 -3.69 -3.02 13.65
N TYR A 63 -3.27 -2.89 12.41
CA TYR A 63 -2.85 -4.05 11.65
C TYR A 63 -1.43 -4.46 12.05
N PRO A 64 -1.16 -5.76 12.26
CA PRO A 64 0.18 -6.20 12.63
C PRO A 64 1.14 -6.14 11.44
N ALA A 65 1.69 -4.98 11.19
CA ALA A 65 2.65 -4.77 10.12
C ALA A 65 3.85 -5.70 10.27
N LYS A 66 4.37 -6.16 9.16
CA LYS A 66 5.49 -7.09 9.16
C LYS A 66 6.35 -6.84 7.94
N CYS A 67 7.65 -6.84 8.12
CA CYS A 67 8.61 -6.67 7.03
C CYS A 67 9.57 -7.85 6.98
N SER A 68 9.90 -8.25 5.77
CA SER A 68 10.95 -9.23 5.52
C SER A 68 12.12 -8.48 4.91
N VAL A 69 13.29 -8.63 5.47
CA VAL A 69 14.49 -7.90 5.05
C VAL A 69 15.55 -8.86 4.59
N SER A 70 16.22 -8.54 3.51
CA SER A 70 17.37 -9.28 3.00
C SER A 70 18.54 -8.31 2.89
N ILE A 71 19.73 -8.82 3.06
CA ILE A 71 20.93 -8.00 2.98
C ILE A 71 21.80 -8.46 1.83
N ALA A 72 22.60 -7.55 1.28
CA ALA A 72 23.52 -7.86 0.20
C ALA A 72 24.54 -8.91 0.65
N GLU A 73 25.04 -9.68 -0.32
CA GLU A 73 25.97 -10.76 -0.05
C GLU A 73 27.14 -10.33 0.82
N GLY A 74 27.44 -11.11 1.81
CA GLY A 74 28.53 -10.81 2.74
C GLY A 74 28.17 -9.84 3.85
N GLY A 75 26.95 -9.34 3.87
CA GLY A 75 26.51 -8.41 4.91
C GLY A 75 26.01 -9.12 6.15
N LYS A 76 25.93 -8.36 7.24
CA LYS A 76 25.37 -8.85 8.49
C LYS A 76 24.11 -8.10 8.80
N LEU A 77 23.03 -8.81 8.99
CA LEU A 77 21.70 -8.26 9.28
C LEU A 77 21.29 -8.69 10.68
N GLU A 78 20.91 -7.74 11.49
CA GLU A 78 20.47 -8.01 12.86
C GLU A 78 19.18 -8.83 12.91
N LYS A 79 18.21 -8.47 12.12
CA LYS A 79 16.94 -9.17 12.05
C LYS A 79 16.46 -9.25 10.63
N ALA A 80 16.07 -10.42 10.17
CA ALA A 80 15.52 -10.60 8.82
C ALA A 80 14.01 -10.39 8.80
N GLU A 81 13.37 -10.40 9.95
CA GLU A 81 11.95 -10.20 10.06
C GLU A 81 11.65 -9.14 11.09
N LEU A 82 10.92 -8.11 10.68
CA LEU A 82 10.53 -7.01 11.56
C LEU A 82 9.04 -7.06 11.76
N LYS A 83 8.61 -6.88 12.97
CA LYS A 83 7.19 -6.89 13.31
C LYS A 83 6.76 -5.52 13.79
N LYS A 84 5.48 -5.32 13.92
CA LYS A 84 4.92 -4.06 14.41
C LYS A 84 5.62 -3.55 15.66
N GLU A 85 5.98 -4.42 16.57
CA GLU A 85 6.63 -4.04 17.83
C GLU A 85 8.04 -3.50 17.62
N ASP A 86 8.65 -3.82 16.51
CA ASP A 86 10.01 -3.34 16.20
C ASP A 86 9.99 -1.96 15.57
N GLY A 87 8.82 -1.44 15.24
CA GLY A 87 8.68 -0.17 14.56
C GLY A 87 8.11 0.93 15.44
N LYS A 88 8.18 2.14 14.94
CA LYS A 88 7.60 3.30 15.61
C LYS A 88 6.65 3.99 14.66
N TYR A 89 5.45 4.28 15.15
CA TYR A 89 4.46 5.00 14.38
C TYR A 89 4.51 6.48 14.70
N GLU A 90 4.33 7.30 13.69
CA GLU A 90 4.13 8.73 13.89
C GLU A 90 2.62 8.95 13.84
N ASP A 91 2.03 9.37 14.94
CA ASP A 91 0.59 9.49 15.06
C ASP A 91 0.04 10.55 14.12
N ALA A 92 -1.05 10.23 13.46
CA ALA A 92 -1.70 11.16 12.55
C ALA A 92 -2.77 12.04 13.25
N GLY A 93 -2.96 11.84 14.54
CA GLY A 93 -4.02 12.56 15.26
C GLY A 93 -5.39 11.94 15.07
N LYS A 94 -5.45 10.76 14.42
CA LYS A 94 -6.70 10.04 14.18
C LYS A 94 -6.56 8.64 14.73
N GLU A 95 -7.61 8.14 15.35
CA GLU A 95 -7.58 6.83 15.95
C GLU A 95 -7.21 5.74 14.94
N GLY A 96 -6.26 4.91 15.30
CA GLY A 96 -5.84 3.80 14.46
C GLY A 96 -5.05 4.17 13.21
N LYS A 97 -4.69 5.43 13.06
CA LYS A 97 -3.98 5.90 11.86
C LYS A 97 -2.68 6.60 12.17
N ALA A 98 -1.66 6.32 11.40
CA ALA A 98 -0.35 6.92 11.56
C ALA A 98 0.10 7.57 10.25
N LYS A 99 0.90 8.61 10.36
CA LYS A 99 1.48 9.27 9.20
C LYS A 99 2.57 8.40 8.60
N SER A 100 3.28 7.70 9.46
CA SER A 100 4.38 6.83 9.02
C SER A 100 4.66 5.72 10.01
N LEU A 101 5.38 4.72 9.53
CA LEU A 101 5.87 3.63 10.35
C LEU A 101 7.35 3.50 10.03
N THR A 102 8.20 3.59 11.04
CA THR A 102 9.64 3.55 10.87
C THR A 102 10.24 2.36 11.59
N PHE A 103 11.09 1.61 10.88
CA PHE A 103 11.86 0.53 11.47
C PHE A 103 13.33 0.88 11.39
N THR A 104 14.09 0.49 12.40
CA THR A 104 15.55 0.60 12.39
C THR A 104 16.09 -0.78 12.66
N VAL A 105 17.02 -1.22 11.84
CA VAL A 105 17.60 -2.56 11.96
C VAL A 105 19.10 -2.48 11.73
N GLY A 106 19.85 -3.28 12.45
CA GLY A 106 21.31 -3.35 12.25
C GLY A 106 21.64 -3.97 10.91
N ALA A 107 22.41 -3.29 10.09
CA ALA A 107 22.83 -3.76 8.78
C ALA A 107 24.09 -3.04 8.36
N ASP A 108 25.05 -3.75 7.81
CA ASP A 108 26.31 -3.15 7.35
C ASP A 108 26.42 -3.07 5.83
N LYS A 109 25.43 -3.52 5.12
CA LYS A 109 25.36 -3.42 3.66
C LYS A 109 23.94 -3.13 3.21
N SER A 110 23.77 -2.86 1.92
CA SER A 110 22.45 -2.54 1.35
C SER A 110 21.40 -3.60 1.66
N ILE A 111 20.23 -3.15 1.96
CA ILE A 111 19.11 -4.04 2.25
C ILE A 111 18.02 -3.89 1.21
N THR A 112 17.26 -4.96 1.04
CA THR A 112 16.06 -4.95 0.22
C THR A 112 15.00 -5.70 1.01
N GLY A 113 13.78 -5.57 0.62
CA GLY A 113 12.73 -6.34 1.27
C GLY A 113 11.35 -5.83 0.94
N GLU A 114 10.40 -6.32 1.73
CA GLU A 114 9.02 -5.93 1.55
C GLU A 114 8.33 -5.88 2.90
N CYS A 115 7.35 -5.03 3.00
CA CYS A 115 6.53 -4.91 4.20
C CYS A 115 5.08 -5.16 3.86
N LYS A 116 4.38 -5.91 4.71
CA LYS A 116 2.97 -6.13 4.56
C LYS A 116 2.26 -5.22 5.53
N ILE A 117 1.41 -4.37 5.01
CA ILE A 117 0.72 -3.33 5.78
C ILE A 117 -0.70 -3.17 5.30
N VAL A 118 -1.46 -2.38 6.02
CA VAL A 118 -2.76 -1.90 5.59
C VAL A 118 -2.68 -0.38 5.59
N ALA A 119 -3.16 0.23 4.53
CA ALA A 119 -3.23 1.68 4.42
C ALA A 119 -4.67 2.13 4.56
N CYS A 120 -4.86 3.34 5.03
CA CYS A 120 -6.19 3.91 5.23
C CYS A 120 -6.28 5.32 4.65
N SER A 121 -7.48 5.68 4.26
CA SER A 121 -7.82 7.06 3.93
C SER A 121 -8.64 7.58 5.12
N ASP A 122 -9.26 8.72 4.99
CA ASP A 122 -10.12 9.26 6.05
C ASP A 122 -11.37 8.42 6.25
N SER A 123 -11.78 7.68 5.25
CA SER A 123 -13.04 6.94 5.29
C SER A 123 -12.94 5.42 5.17
N SER A 124 -11.84 4.90 4.73
CA SER A 124 -11.72 3.46 4.51
C SER A 124 -10.29 2.96 4.64
N CYS A 125 -10.15 1.67 4.75
CA CYS A 125 -8.83 1.02 4.80
C CYS A 125 -8.74 -0.06 3.74
N SER A 126 -7.55 -0.34 3.28
CA SER A 126 -7.30 -1.35 2.27
C SER A 126 -7.29 -2.75 2.84
N SER A 127 -7.26 -3.73 1.97
CA SER A 127 -6.85 -5.08 2.34
C SER A 127 -5.34 -5.06 2.53
N PRO A 128 -4.77 -6.02 3.23
CA PRO A 128 -3.32 -6.06 3.40
C PRO A 128 -2.61 -6.18 2.05
N PHE A 129 -1.53 -5.43 1.89
CA PHE A 129 -0.72 -5.50 0.68
C PHE A 129 0.75 -5.32 1.01
N LYS A 130 1.61 -5.64 0.05
CA LYS A 130 3.06 -5.57 0.24
C LYS A 130 3.63 -4.34 -0.44
N VAL A 131 4.57 -3.70 0.23
CA VAL A 131 5.32 -2.56 -0.32
C VAL A 131 6.79 -2.96 -0.27
N THR A 132 7.48 -2.82 -1.40
CA THR A 132 8.89 -3.18 -1.47
C THR A 132 9.78 -2.00 -1.18
N PHE A 133 10.98 -2.25 -0.70
CA PHE A 133 11.97 -1.23 -0.46
C PHE A 133 13.36 -1.71 -0.84
N LYS A 134 14.25 -0.75 -1.08
CA LYS A 134 15.64 -1.03 -1.39
C LYS A 134 16.45 0.16 -0.90
N SER A 135 17.50 -0.09 -0.13
CA SER A 135 18.37 0.98 0.31
C SER A 135 19.44 1.27 -0.74
N ASN A 136 20.04 2.41 -0.60
CA ASN A 136 21.18 2.76 -1.47
C ASN A 136 22.42 1.96 -1.11
#